data_0eec502f49ae2cb8bec43567decbec37
#
_entry.id   0eec502f49ae2cb8bec43567decbec37
#
_cell.length_a   1.000
_cell.length_b   1.000
_cell.length_c   1.000
_cell.angle_alpha   90.00
_cell.angle_beta   90.00
_cell.angle_gamma   90.00
#
_symmetry.space_group_name_H-M   'P 1'
#
loop_
_entity.id
_entity.type
_entity.pdbx_description
1 polymer ?
#
loop_
_entity_poly.entity_id
_entity_poly.type
_entity_poly.pdbx_seq_one_letter_code
_entity_poly.pdbx_strand_id
1 'polypeptide(L)'
;MTLSEELAWRGFVNQTTYKDPTVLDGKPISFYFGVDPSADSMTIGNLAAAMMVRHFIEGGHKAVLLVGGATGLIGDPDGKSAERDLQSIKAIDHNKASIVAQYGTIFAGKKFEVVDNYDWFKDIGYVEFLRDIGKHIPLRQMLGRDFVQ
;
A
#
# COMPACT_ATOMS: atom_id res chain seq x y z
N MET A 1 -22.92 -10.17 -11.05
CA MET A 1 -21.63 -9.63 -11.50
C MET A 1 -20.58 -10.18 -10.58
N THR A 2 -19.52 -10.78 -11.09
CA THR A 2 -18.40 -11.29 -10.29
C THR A 2 -17.54 -10.15 -9.81
N LEU A 3 -16.58 -10.40 -8.89
CA LEU A 3 -15.67 -9.37 -8.42
C LEU A 3 -14.81 -8.80 -9.56
N SER A 4 -14.25 -9.67 -10.41
CA SER A 4 -13.43 -9.24 -11.54
C SER A 4 -14.21 -8.37 -12.54
N GLU A 5 -15.46 -8.75 -12.84
CA GLU A 5 -16.36 -7.96 -13.70
C GLU A 5 -16.70 -6.59 -13.08
N GLU A 6 -16.96 -6.55 -11.78
CA GLU A 6 -17.28 -5.30 -11.08
C GLU A 6 -16.10 -4.33 -11.04
N LEU A 7 -14.90 -4.85 -10.74
CA LEU A 7 -13.69 -4.04 -10.74
C LEU A 7 -13.39 -3.45 -12.12
N ALA A 8 -13.56 -4.24 -13.18
CA ALA A 8 -13.40 -3.77 -14.55
C ALA A 8 -14.45 -2.72 -14.93
N TRP A 9 -15.72 -2.97 -14.61
CA TRP A 9 -16.81 -2.04 -14.92
C TRP A 9 -16.67 -0.70 -14.20
N ARG A 10 -16.16 -0.70 -12.96
CA ARG A 10 -15.90 0.52 -12.18
C ARG A 10 -14.63 1.25 -12.60
N GLY A 11 -13.82 0.72 -13.51
CA GLY A 11 -12.57 1.31 -13.95
C GLY A 11 -11.43 1.20 -12.93
N PHE A 12 -11.51 0.28 -11.98
CA PHE A 12 -10.43 0.04 -11.01
C PHE A 12 -9.25 -0.74 -11.61
N VAL A 13 -9.45 -1.43 -12.74
CA VAL A 13 -8.39 -2.21 -13.39
C VAL A 13 -7.65 -1.35 -14.38
N ASN A 14 -6.42 -0.96 -14.05
CA ASN A 14 -5.49 -0.27 -14.95
C ASN A 14 -4.40 -1.23 -15.45
N GLN A 15 -3.69 -1.87 -14.50
CA GLN A 15 -2.63 -2.84 -14.78
C GLN A 15 -2.79 -4.04 -13.87
N THR A 16 -2.46 -5.21 -14.39
CA THR A 16 -2.46 -6.45 -13.61
C THR A 16 -1.31 -7.35 -14.02
N THR A 17 -0.73 -8.06 -13.07
CA THR A 17 0.23 -9.14 -13.30
C THR A 17 -0.45 -10.48 -13.55
N TYR A 18 -1.73 -10.60 -13.28
CA TYR A 18 -2.51 -11.79 -13.59
C TYR A 18 -2.84 -11.85 -15.08
N LYS A 19 -2.60 -12.99 -15.70
CA LYS A 19 -3.02 -13.24 -17.09
C LYS A 19 -4.54 -13.33 -17.23
N ASP A 20 -5.18 -13.86 -16.20
CA ASP A 20 -6.63 -14.03 -16.12
C ASP A 20 -7.15 -13.39 -14.83
N PRO A 21 -7.90 -12.29 -14.92
CA PRO A 21 -8.45 -11.61 -13.75
C PRO A 21 -9.53 -12.42 -13.01
N THR A 22 -10.10 -13.47 -13.62
CA THR A 22 -11.11 -14.32 -12.97
C THR A 22 -10.54 -15.12 -11.79
N VAL A 23 -9.23 -15.12 -11.58
CA VAL A 23 -8.60 -15.64 -10.37
C VAL A 23 -9.16 -14.99 -9.10
N LEU A 24 -9.63 -13.75 -9.21
CA LEU A 24 -10.26 -13.00 -8.12
C LEU A 24 -11.67 -13.47 -7.79
N ASP A 25 -12.30 -14.23 -8.67
CA ASP A 25 -13.65 -14.79 -8.48
C ASP A 25 -13.62 -16.17 -7.82
N GLY A 26 -12.43 -16.70 -7.56
CA GLY A 26 -12.20 -18.03 -7.03
C GLY A 26 -12.12 -18.08 -5.50
N LYS A 27 -11.19 -18.88 -4.99
CA LYS A 27 -10.97 -19.03 -3.55
C LYS A 27 -10.47 -17.73 -2.91
N PRO A 28 -10.85 -17.43 -1.65
CA PRO A 28 -10.33 -16.29 -0.92
C PRO A 28 -8.80 -16.25 -0.91
N ILE A 29 -8.23 -15.11 -1.28
CA ILE A 29 -6.80 -14.81 -1.19
C ILE A 29 -6.55 -13.76 -0.11
N SER A 30 -5.33 -13.71 0.40
CA SER A 30 -4.85 -12.58 1.21
C SER A 30 -4.19 -11.57 0.28
N PHE A 31 -4.50 -10.31 0.48
CA PHE A 31 -3.88 -9.20 -0.26
C PHE A 31 -3.52 -8.07 0.69
N TYR A 32 -2.59 -7.23 0.31
CA TYR A 32 -2.31 -6.02 1.08
C TYR A 32 -2.58 -4.76 0.26
N PHE A 33 -2.89 -3.69 0.98
CA PHE A 33 -3.03 -2.34 0.47
C PHE A 33 -2.22 -1.40 1.37
N GLY A 34 -1.25 -0.69 0.78
CA GLY A 34 -0.32 0.16 1.51
C GLY A 34 -0.59 1.64 1.29
N VAL A 35 -0.47 2.42 2.36
CA VAL A 35 -0.52 3.89 2.33
C VAL A 35 0.59 4.45 3.20
N ASP A 36 1.36 5.40 2.67
CA ASP A 36 2.35 6.13 3.45
C ASP A 36 1.69 7.24 4.28
N PRO A 37 2.03 7.38 5.56
CA PRO A 37 1.46 8.36 6.47
C PRO A 37 2.07 9.75 6.26
N SER A 38 1.99 10.28 5.04
CA SER A 38 2.55 11.60 4.66
C SER A 38 1.75 12.78 5.23
N ALA A 39 0.53 12.55 5.69
CA ALA A 39 -0.35 13.51 6.37
C ALA A 39 -1.25 12.79 7.36
N ASP A 40 -1.93 13.54 8.19
CA ASP A 40 -2.92 13.02 9.17
C ASP A 40 -4.27 12.64 8.55
N SER A 41 -4.38 12.73 7.23
CA SER A 41 -5.61 12.42 6.50
C SER A 41 -5.30 11.84 5.13
N MET A 42 -6.06 10.82 4.74
CA MET A 42 -6.04 10.28 3.39
C MET A 42 -6.67 11.27 2.41
N THR A 43 -6.12 11.32 1.19
CA THR A 43 -6.66 12.10 0.08
C THR A 43 -7.88 11.41 -0.53
N ILE A 44 -8.60 12.14 -1.40
CA ILE A 44 -9.71 11.56 -2.18
C ILE A 44 -9.22 10.42 -3.10
N GLY A 45 -7.97 10.49 -3.58
CA GLY A 45 -7.35 9.40 -4.36
C GLY A 45 -7.14 8.15 -3.52
N ASN A 46 -6.68 8.29 -2.27
CA ASN A 46 -6.58 7.16 -1.34
C ASN A 46 -7.96 6.56 -1.02
N LEU A 47 -9.00 7.41 -0.89
CA LEU A 47 -10.37 6.94 -0.68
C LEU A 47 -10.87 6.11 -1.88
N ALA A 48 -10.62 6.56 -3.11
CA ALA A 48 -10.99 5.81 -4.31
C ALA A 48 -10.33 4.41 -4.32
N ALA A 49 -9.03 4.33 -4.00
CA ALA A 49 -8.32 3.06 -3.87
C ALA A 49 -8.86 2.21 -2.71
N ALA A 50 -9.22 2.83 -1.58
CA ALA A 50 -9.85 2.13 -0.45
C ALA A 50 -11.22 1.56 -0.81
N MET A 51 -11.98 2.21 -1.70
CA MET A 51 -13.24 1.65 -2.21
C MET A 51 -13.00 0.39 -3.05
N MET A 52 -11.93 0.34 -3.84
CA MET A 52 -11.52 -0.91 -4.50
C MET A 52 -11.22 -2.01 -3.46
N VAL A 53 -10.44 -1.70 -2.43
CA VAL A 53 -10.15 -2.63 -1.32
C VAL A 53 -11.42 -3.16 -0.68
N ARG A 54 -12.42 -2.31 -0.48
CA ARG A 54 -13.70 -2.70 0.07
C ARG A 54 -14.41 -3.76 -0.79
N HIS A 55 -14.39 -3.64 -2.12
CA HIS A 55 -14.94 -4.65 -3.02
C HIS A 55 -14.23 -6.01 -2.86
N PHE A 56 -12.90 -6.02 -2.70
CA PHE A 56 -12.17 -7.25 -2.40
C PHE A 56 -12.62 -7.90 -1.09
N ILE A 57 -12.79 -7.10 -0.03
CA ILE A 57 -13.28 -7.61 1.26
C ILE A 57 -14.70 -8.17 1.12
N GLU A 58 -15.57 -7.48 0.40
CA GLU A 58 -16.95 -7.92 0.14
C GLU A 58 -17.01 -9.17 -0.74
N GLY A 59 -16.02 -9.35 -1.63
CA GLY A 59 -15.78 -10.58 -2.39
C GLY A 59 -15.23 -11.74 -1.55
N GLY A 60 -14.98 -11.54 -0.25
CA GLY A 60 -14.53 -12.59 0.67
C GLY A 60 -13.03 -12.72 0.82
N HIS A 61 -12.25 -11.82 0.23
CA HIS A 61 -10.79 -11.82 0.35
C HIS A 61 -10.32 -11.22 1.69
N LYS A 62 -9.11 -11.59 2.14
CA LYS A 62 -8.52 -11.15 3.41
C LYS A 62 -7.65 -9.92 3.19
N ALA A 63 -8.06 -8.79 3.73
CA ALA A 63 -7.32 -7.54 3.62
C ALA A 63 -6.29 -7.37 4.74
N VAL A 64 -5.06 -7.04 4.36
CA VAL A 64 -4.00 -6.53 5.23
C VAL A 64 -3.75 -5.07 4.83
N LEU A 65 -4.08 -4.14 5.71
CA LEU A 65 -3.90 -2.71 5.48
C LEU A 65 -2.55 -2.30 6.06
N LEU A 66 -1.60 -2.01 5.17
CA LEU A 66 -0.25 -1.64 5.55
C LEU A 66 -0.15 -0.13 5.69
N VAL A 67 0.36 0.31 6.84
CA VAL A 67 0.76 1.70 7.04
C VAL A 67 2.28 1.80 6.93
N GLY A 68 2.75 2.68 6.06
CA GLY A 68 4.17 2.81 5.73
C GLY A 68 4.96 3.61 6.76
N GLY A 69 5.07 3.12 8.01
CA GLY A 69 5.85 3.81 9.05
C GLY A 69 7.33 3.95 8.71
N ALA A 70 7.95 2.92 8.12
CA ALA A 70 9.34 3.00 7.66
C ALA A 70 9.47 3.82 6.37
N THR A 71 8.63 3.56 5.39
CA THR A 71 8.67 4.24 4.09
C THR A 71 8.32 5.72 4.20
N GLY A 72 7.41 6.09 5.10
CA GLY A 72 7.07 7.47 5.40
C GLY A 72 8.23 8.29 5.98
N LEU A 73 9.21 7.64 6.64
CA LEU A 73 10.43 8.28 7.13
C LEU A 73 11.46 8.59 6.02
N ILE A 74 11.37 7.89 4.88
CA ILE A 74 12.34 8.03 3.78
C ILE A 74 12.07 9.30 2.94
N GLY A 75 10.81 9.75 2.88
CA GLY A 75 10.47 10.97 2.15
C GLY A 75 10.39 10.80 0.63
N ASP A 76 9.87 9.65 0.17
CA ASP A 76 9.64 9.38 -1.25
C ASP A 76 8.90 10.55 -1.93
N PRO A 77 9.43 11.15 -3.02
CA PRO A 77 8.81 12.25 -3.72
C PRO A 77 7.49 11.90 -4.42
N ASP A 78 7.16 10.62 -4.59
CA ASP A 78 5.90 10.15 -5.19
C ASP A 78 5.63 10.79 -6.57
N GLY A 79 6.68 10.80 -7.42
CA GLY A 79 6.63 11.38 -8.76
C GLY A 79 6.65 12.91 -8.84
N LYS A 80 6.90 13.61 -7.73
CA LYS A 80 7.12 15.07 -7.72
C LYS A 80 8.60 15.40 -7.95
N SER A 81 8.87 16.57 -8.50
CA SER A 81 10.23 17.01 -8.84
C SER A 81 11.12 17.38 -7.65
N ALA A 82 10.59 17.40 -6.43
CA ALA A 82 11.33 17.72 -5.21
C ALA A 82 11.14 16.61 -4.15
N GLU A 83 12.21 16.31 -3.43
CA GLU A 83 12.13 15.47 -2.23
C GLU A 83 11.12 16.06 -1.24
N ARG A 84 10.41 15.18 -0.54
CA ARG A 84 9.56 15.61 0.56
C ARG A 84 10.40 15.99 1.76
N ASP A 85 9.97 17.00 2.50
CA ASP A 85 10.55 17.32 3.80
C ASP A 85 10.48 16.10 4.72
N LEU A 86 11.61 15.74 5.32
CA LEU A 86 11.69 14.63 6.25
C LEU A 86 10.83 14.91 7.48
N GLN A 87 9.89 14.05 7.74
CA GLN A 87 9.02 14.16 8.89
C GLN A 87 9.68 13.57 10.15
N SER A 88 9.38 14.14 11.31
CA SER A 88 9.81 13.54 12.58
C SER A 88 9.06 12.23 12.85
N ILE A 89 9.68 11.33 13.61
CA ILE A 89 9.03 10.06 14.04
C ILE A 89 7.69 10.35 14.72
N LYS A 90 7.61 11.41 15.55
CA LYS A 90 6.36 11.80 16.24
C LYS A 90 5.26 12.22 15.25
N ALA A 91 5.61 12.92 14.18
CA ALA A 91 4.66 13.29 13.14
C ALA A 91 4.14 12.06 12.39
N ILE A 92 5.04 11.15 12.02
CA ILE A 92 4.68 9.89 11.38
C ILE A 92 3.76 9.04 12.30
N ASP A 93 4.07 8.93 13.59
CA ASP A 93 3.23 8.18 14.54
C ASP A 93 1.83 8.80 14.69
N HIS A 94 1.73 10.12 14.72
CA HIS A 94 0.44 10.81 14.72
C HIS A 94 -0.36 10.54 13.45
N ASN A 95 0.28 10.66 12.29
CA ASN A 95 -0.35 10.43 10.99
C ASN A 95 -0.82 8.98 10.85
N LYS A 96 0.02 7.99 11.29
CA LYS A 96 -0.36 6.57 11.32
C LYS A 96 -1.64 6.35 12.11
N ALA A 97 -1.71 6.89 13.33
CA ALA A 97 -2.89 6.73 14.18
C ALA A 97 -4.15 7.29 13.51
N SER A 98 -4.03 8.45 12.87
CA SER A 98 -5.13 9.09 12.15
C SER A 98 -5.60 8.27 10.93
N ILE A 99 -4.67 7.72 10.13
CA ILE A 99 -5.00 6.86 8.99
C ILE A 99 -5.66 5.56 9.45
N VAL A 100 -5.17 4.93 10.53
CA VAL A 100 -5.79 3.73 11.09
C VAL A 100 -7.21 4.00 11.57
N ALA A 101 -7.46 5.15 12.18
CA ALA A 101 -8.82 5.56 12.56
C ALA A 101 -9.73 5.73 11.33
N GLN A 102 -9.21 6.30 10.23
CA GLN A 102 -9.95 6.43 8.98
C GLN A 102 -10.25 5.06 8.34
N TYR A 103 -9.32 4.10 8.40
CA TYR A 103 -9.60 2.70 8.00
C TYR A 103 -10.78 2.12 8.80
N GLY A 104 -10.81 2.34 10.11
CA GLY A 104 -11.93 1.91 10.96
C GLY A 104 -13.28 2.46 10.51
N THR A 105 -13.30 3.69 9.98
CA THR A 105 -14.52 4.33 9.44
C THR A 105 -14.88 3.78 8.05
N ILE A 106 -13.91 3.73 7.13
CA ILE A 106 -14.12 3.30 5.74
C ILE A 106 -14.56 1.84 5.67
N PHE A 107 -13.95 1.00 6.49
CA PHE A 107 -14.20 -0.45 6.53
C PHE A 107 -15.08 -0.88 7.71
N ALA A 108 -15.91 0.01 8.23
CA ALA A 108 -16.81 -0.30 9.35
C ALA A 108 -17.61 -1.59 9.08
N GLY A 109 -17.62 -2.49 10.07
CA GLY A 109 -18.29 -3.79 9.98
C GLY A 109 -17.59 -4.84 9.12
N LYS A 110 -16.41 -4.54 8.58
CA LYS A 110 -15.58 -5.47 7.79
C LYS A 110 -14.41 -6.00 8.62
N LYS A 111 -13.88 -7.17 8.24
CA LYS A 111 -12.67 -7.75 8.85
C LYS A 111 -11.44 -7.36 8.03
N PHE A 112 -10.47 -6.79 8.69
CA PHE A 112 -9.16 -6.46 8.12
C PHE A 112 -8.09 -6.51 9.22
N GLU A 113 -6.84 -6.63 8.82
CA GLU A 113 -5.66 -6.53 9.68
C GLU A 113 -4.91 -5.24 9.36
N VAL A 114 -4.34 -4.59 10.35
CA VAL A 114 -3.46 -3.42 10.15
C VAL A 114 -2.04 -3.81 10.52
N VAL A 115 -1.09 -3.51 9.66
CA VAL A 115 0.34 -3.75 9.87
C VAL A 115 1.15 -2.48 9.58
N ASP A 116 2.28 -2.32 10.27
CA ASP A 116 3.24 -1.24 10.06
C ASP A 116 4.56 -1.83 9.55
N ASN A 117 5.04 -1.38 8.39
CA ASN A 117 6.30 -1.86 7.87
C ASN A 117 7.52 -1.46 8.73
N TYR A 118 7.39 -0.46 9.59
CA TYR A 118 8.44 -0.10 10.54
C TYR A 118 8.76 -1.27 11.49
N ASP A 119 7.77 -2.09 11.84
CA ASP A 119 7.95 -3.20 12.79
C ASP A 119 8.94 -4.26 12.33
N TRP A 120 9.05 -4.49 11.03
CA TRP A 120 10.04 -5.43 10.51
C TRP A 120 11.30 -4.77 9.95
N PHE A 121 11.28 -3.47 9.61
CA PHE A 121 12.47 -2.78 9.10
C PHE A 121 13.38 -2.23 10.20
N LYS A 122 12.84 -1.84 11.34
CA LYS A 122 13.58 -1.20 12.43
C LYS A 122 14.76 -2.03 12.97
N ASP A 123 14.66 -3.35 12.88
CA ASP A 123 15.66 -4.28 13.42
C ASP A 123 16.63 -4.82 12.35
N ILE A 124 16.46 -4.44 11.09
CA ILE A 124 17.33 -4.89 9.99
C ILE A 124 18.54 -3.96 9.87
N GLY A 125 19.74 -4.50 10.09
CA GLY A 125 20.99 -3.77 9.89
C GLY A 125 21.23 -3.45 8.41
N TYR A 126 21.87 -2.30 8.11
CA TYR A 126 22.13 -1.84 6.75
C TYR A 126 22.89 -2.89 5.89
N VAL A 127 23.94 -3.49 6.45
CA VAL A 127 24.74 -4.52 5.73
C VAL A 127 23.93 -5.79 5.50
N GLU A 128 23.10 -6.18 6.46
CA GLU A 128 22.19 -7.30 6.36
C GLU A 128 21.14 -7.07 5.26
N PHE A 129 20.55 -5.89 5.23
CA PHE A 129 19.61 -5.48 4.18
C PHE A 129 20.25 -5.59 2.79
N LEU A 130 21.46 -5.05 2.60
CA LEU A 130 22.16 -5.13 1.32
C LEU A 130 22.50 -6.57 0.92
N ARG A 131 22.94 -7.39 1.89
CA ARG A 131 23.29 -8.80 1.66
C ARG A 131 22.08 -9.66 1.27
N ASP A 132 20.98 -9.50 1.99
CA ASP A 132 19.86 -10.44 1.90
C ASP A 132 18.75 -9.96 0.96
N ILE A 133 18.55 -8.66 0.85
CA ILE A 133 17.51 -8.05 0.03
C ILE A 133 18.08 -7.31 -1.19
N GLY A 134 19.11 -6.48 -1.01
CA GLY A 134 19.65 -5.63 -2.05
C GLY A 134 20.13 -6.38 -3.28
N LYS A 135 20.70 -7.57 -3.11
CA LYS A 135 21.14 -8.44 -4.22
C LYS A 135 20.02 -8.89 -5.17
N HIS A 136 18.77 -8.83 -4.71
CA HIS A 136 17.59 -9.22 -5.51
C HIS A 136 16.95 -8.03 -6.25
N ILE A 137 17.48 -6.81 -6.07
CA ILE A 137 16.96 -5.58 -6.67
C ILE A 137 17.93 -5.10 -7.76
N PRO A 138 17.72 -5.47 -9.05
CA PRO A 138 18.61 -5.06 -10.12
C PRO A 138 18.48 -3.55 -10.39
N LEU A 139 19.58 -2.82 -10.30
CA LEU A 139 19.63 -1.37 -10.56
C LEU A 139 19.02 -1.00 -11.92
N ARG A 140 19.32 -1.80 -12.97
CA ARG A 140 18.77 -1.59 -14.32
C ARG A 140 17.23 -1.59 -14.32
N GLN A 141 16.60 -2.44 -13.51
CA GLN A 141 15.15 -2.51 -13.42
C GLN A 141 14.57 -1.28 -12.71
N MET A 142 15.28 -0.75 -11.72
CA MET A 142 14.89 0.49 -11.04
C MET A 142 15.02 1.70 -11.96
N LEU A 143 16.17 1.86 -12.64
CA LEU A 143 16.43 2.97 -13.56
C LEU A 143 15.52 2.95 -14.82
N GLY A 144 14.88 1.84 -15.14
CA GLY A 144 13.93 1.72 -16.24
C GLY A 144 12.50 2.17 -15.91
N ARG A 145 12.25 2.67 -14.71
CA ARG A 145 10.93 3.18 -14.30
C ARG A 145 10.79 4.65 -14.65
N ASP A 146 9.65 5.05 -15.22
CA ASP A 146 9.39 6.43 -15.69
C ASP A 146 9.53 7.48 -14.57
N PHE A 147 9.24 7.09 -13.32
CA PHE A 147 9.35 7.98 -12.15
C PHE A 147 10.78 8.09 -11.59
N VAL A 148 11.75 7.33 -12.13
CA VAL A 148 13.17 7.40 -11.73
C VAL A 148 14.00 8.17 -12.77
N GLN A 149 13.46 8.41 -13.96
CA GLN A 149 14.07 9.21 -15.03
C GLN A 149 13.77 10.70 -14.85
#